data_8e0b635484a8e362219c711bfbd28dcb
#
_entry.id   8e0b635484a8e362219c711bfbd28dcb
#
_cell.length_a   1.000
_cell.length_b   1.000
_cell.length_c   1.000
_cell.angle_alpha   90.00
_cell.angle_beta   90.00
_cell.angle_gamma   90.00
#
_symmetry.space_group_name_H-M   'P 1'
#
loop_
_entity.id
_entity.type
_entity.pdbx_description
1 polymer ?
#
loop_
_entity_poly.entity_id
_entity_poly.type
_entity_poly.pdbx_seq_one_letter_code
_entity_poly.pdbx_strand_id
1 'polypeptide(L)'
;MKKKLLALVCALALTVSLVGCALSTPDTVGKIGDFEVTSGLYLLAQYDAYQQAAQLAGSEQDASKVKSFLKATITTDADTGETAVVKDYVAQKTLETLQTLAAVDARFTELGGELTEEQKSAAD
;
A
#
# COMPACT_ATOMS: atom_id res chain seq x y z
N MET A 1 -14.35 20.15 42.20
CA MET A 1 -13.14 19.52 41.61
C MET A 1 -13.47 18.61 40.44
N LYS A 2 -14.45 17.74 40.52
CA LYS A 2 -14.81 16.80 39.45
C LYS A 2 -15.16 17.47 38.10
N LYS A 3 -15.90 18.61 38.13
CA LYS A 3 -16.28 19.36 36.90
C LYS A 3 -15.09 20.02 36.22
N LYS A 4 -14.08 20.50 36.98
CA LYS A 4 -12.87 21.10 36.42
C LYS A 4 -11.94 20.06 35.80
N LEU A 5 -11.90 18.84 36.39
CA LEU A 5 -11.14 17.72 35.87
C LEU A 5 -11.74 17.20 34.54
N LEU A 6 -13.07 17.15 34.46
CA LEU A 6 -13.79 16.74 33.25
C LEU A 6 -13.54 17.74 32.10
N ALA A 7 -13.55 19.05 32.40
CA ALA A 7 -13.24 20.09 31.40
C ALA A 7 -11.81 20.01 30.90
N LEU A 8 -10.86 19.67 31.78
CA LEU A 8 -9.45 19.52 31.40
C LEU A 8 -9.24 18.28 30.50
N VAL A 9 -9.92 17.16 30.80
CA VAL A 9 -9.85 15.94 29.97
C VAL A 9 -10.50 16.18 28.61
N CYS A 10 -11.62 16.90 28.53
CA CYS A 10 -12.24 17.26 27.26
C CYS A 10 -11.37 18.22 26.42
N ALA A 11 -10.68 19.17 27.06
CA ALA A 11 -9.76 20.09 26.37
C ALA A 11 -8.55 19.33 25.80
N LEU A 12 -7.98 18.38 26.56
CA LEU A 12 -6.90 17.51 26.09
C LEU A 12 -7.35 16.60 24.95
N ALA A 13 -8.55 16.04 25.02
CA ALA A 13 -9.10 15.20 23.94
C ALA A 13 -9.31 16.01 22.64
N LEU A 14 -9.75 17.28 22.74
CA LEU A 14 -9.92 18.17 21.59
C LEU A 14 -8.57 18.59 20.96
N THR A 15 -7.54 18.81 21.77
CA THR A 15 -6.22 19.16 21.24
C THR A 15 -5.57 17.98 20.51
N VAL A 16 -5.75 16.75 20.99
CA VAL A 16 -5.27 15.54 20.29
C VAL A 16 -6.02 15.33 18.96
N SER A 17 -7.32 15.69 18.91
CA SER A 17 -8.11 15.59 17.67
C SER A 17 -7.70 16.62 16.61
N LEU A 18 -7.19 17.79 17.01
CA LEU A 18 -6.73 18.85 16.09
C LEU A 18 -5.31 18.59 15.55
N VAL A 19 -4.48 17.88 16.29
CA VAL A 19 -3.13 17.45 15.83
C VAL A 19 -3.21 16.27 14.83
N GLY A 20 -4.31 15.52 14.86
CA GLY A 20 -4.53 14.37 13.95
C GLY A 20 -4.86 14.73 12.50
N CYS A 21 -5.00 16.02 12.14
CA CYS A 21 -5.33 16.45 10.77
C CYS A 21 -4.12 16.84 9.92
N ALA A 22 -2.91 16.79 10.42
CA ALA A 22 -1.72 16.78 9.58
C ALA A 22 -1.50 15.35 9.10
N LEU A 23 -2.19 14.95 8.03
CA LEU A 23 -1.90 13.73 7.29
C LEU A 23 -0.53 13.90 6.61
N SER A 24 0.55 13.85 7.39
CA SER A 24 1.86 13.60 6.83
C SER A 24 1.90 12.13 6.44
N THR A 25 1.92 11.85 5.15
CA THR A 25 2.24 10.51 4.66
C THR A 25 3.63 10.17 5.19
N PRO A 26 3.82 9.08 5.94
CA PRO A 26 5.16 8.70 6.39
C PRO A 26 6.03 8.42 5.17
N ASP A 27 7.32 8.76 5.24
CA ASP A 27 8.24 8.52 4.13
C ASP A 27 8.35 7.02 3.83
N THR A 28 8.26 6.19 4.87
CA THR A 28 8.28 4.73 4.77
C THR A 28 7.11 4.10 5.48
N VAL A 29 6.61 2.98 4.93
CA VAL A 29 5.51 2.19 5.50
C VAL A 29 5.99 0.93 6.22
N GLY A 30 7.25 0.50 5.99
CA GLY A 30 7.82 -0.68 6.62
C GLY A 30 9.10 -1.16 5.94
N LYS A 31 9.50 -2.39 6.26
CA LYS A 31 10.68 -3.06 5.70
C LYS A 31 10.39 -4.52 5.36
N ILE A 32 11.09 -5.01 4.35
CA ILE A 32 11.15 -6.44 3.99
C ILE A 32 12.63 -6.84 4.06
N GLY A 33 13.03 -7.51 5.15
CA GLY A 33 14.44 -7.66 5.47
C GLY A 33 15.08 -6.28 5.69
N ASP A 34 16.15 -5.99 4.95
CA ASP A 34 16.83 -4.69 4.96
C ASP A 34 16.25 -3.69 3.95
N PHE A 35 15.39 -4.15 3.04
CA PHE A 35 14.74 -3.31 2.03
C PHE A 35 13.68 -2.41 2.64
N GLU A 36 13.84 -1.10 2.48
CA GLU A 36 12.92 -0.11 3.00
C GLU A 36 11.80 0.16 1.99
N VAL A 37 10.54 -0.02 2.42
CA VAL A 37 9.36 0.22 1.59
C VAL A 37 8.88 1.64 1.80
N THR A 38 9.13 2.51 0.82
CA THR A 38 8.62 3.89 0.84
C THR A 38 7.12 3.92 0.60
N SER A 39 6.46 4.98 1.07
CA SER A 39 5.03 5.19 0.84
C SER A 39 4.68 5.26 -0.64
N GLY A 40 5.53 5.91 -1.44
CA GLY A 40 5.35 6.00 -2.90
C GLY A 40 5.40 4.62 -3.56
N LEU A 41 6.41 3.81 -3.21
CA LEU A 41 6.55 2.46 -3.74
C LEU A 41 5.37 1.56 -3.35
N TYR A 42 4.92 1.64 -2.09
CA TYR A 42 3.74 0.91 -1.62
C TYR A 42 2.47 1.29 -2.41
N LEU A 43 2.22 2.59 -2.58
CA LEU A 43 1.07 3.08 -3.34
C LEU A 43 1.12 2.67 -4.81
N LEU A 44 2.31 2.71 -5.43
CA LEU A 44 2.49 2.27 -6.81
C LEU A 44 2.20 0.77 -6.97
N ALA A 45 2.74 -0.06 -6.09
CA ALA A 45 2.50 -1.50 -6.10
C ALA A 45 1.01 -1.83 -5.86
N GLN A 46 0.35 -1.10 -4.95
CA GLN A 46 -1.08 -1.24 -4.68
C GLN A 46 -1.94 -0.81 -5.87
N TYR A 47 -1.58 0.29 -6.53
CA TYR A 47 -2.27 0.76 -7.72
C TYR A 47 -2.16 -0.25 -8.86
N ASP A 48 -0.96 -0.79 -9.11
CA ASP A 48 -0.73 -1.80 -10.12
C ASP A 48 -1.56 -3.08 -9.86
N ALA A 49 -1.55 -3.56 -8.62
CA ALA A 49 -2.36 -4.69 -8.21
C ALA A 49 -3.87 -4.45 -8.40
N TYR A 50 -4.34 -3.23 -8.14
CA TYR A 50 -5.72 -2.83 -8.38
C TYR A 50 -6.07 -2.83 -9.87
N GLN A 51 -5.18 -2.34 -10.73
CA GLN A 51 -5.37 -2.37 -12.18
C GLN A 51 -5.40 -3.80 -12.72
N GLN A 52 -4.57 -4.69 -12.20
CA GLN A 52 -4.61 -6.11 -12.54
C GLN A 52 -5.97 -6.73 -12.16
N ALA A 53 -6.47 -6.45 -10.95
CA ALA A 53 -7.80 -6.90 -10.54
C ALA A 53 -8.91 -6.37 -11.45
N ALA A 54 -8.82 -5.12 -11.89
CA ALA A 54 -9.77 -4.51 -12.81
C ALA A 54 -9.73 -5.18 -14.20
N GLN A 55 -8.55 -5.54 -14.69
CA GLN A 55 -8.40 -6.28 -15.94
C GLN A 55 -9.01 -7.70 -15.84
N LEU A 56 -8.79 -8.40 -14.74
CA LEU A 56 -9.36 -9.73 -14.50
C LEU A 56 -10.90 -9.68 -14.41
N ALA A 57 -11.45 -8.64 -13.80
CA ALA A 57 -12.88 -8.42 -13.70
C ALA A 57 -13.54 -8.09 -15.05
N GLY A 58 -12.79 -7.51 -15.99
CA GLY A 58 -13.29 -7.11 -17.29
C GLY A 58 -14.49 -6.17 -17.21
N SER A 59 -15.57 -6.48 -17.93
CA SER A 59 -16.80 -5.70 -17.92
C SER A 59 -17.83 -6.16 -16.86
N GLU A 60 -17.53 -7.23 -16.13
CA GLU A 60 -18.44 -7.81 -15.13
C GLU A 60 -18.57 -6.94 -13.87
N GLN A 61 -17.52 -6.18 -13.56
CA GLN A 61 -17.45 -5.36 -12.37
C GLN A 61 -17.00 -3.93 -12.73
N ASP A 62 -17.65 -2.94 -12.11
CA ASP A 62 -17.31 -1.53 -12.31
C ASP A 62 -16.19 -1.11 -11.36
N ALA A 63 -14.95 -1.17 -11.84
CA ALA A 63 -13.76 -0.78 -11.06
C ALA A 63 -13.74 0.71 -10.66
N SER A 64 -14.52 1.58 -11.34
CA SER A 64 -14.63 2.99 -10.94
C SER A 64 -15.34 3.17 -9.59
N LYS A 65 -16.16 2.22 -9.20
CA LYS A 65 -16.85 2.17 -7.91
C LYS A 65 -16.00 1.47 -6.85
N VAL A 66 -14.90 2.07 -6.44
CA VAL A 66 -13.86 1.49 -5.58
C VAL A 66 -14.42 0.69 -4.40
N LYS A 67 -15.35 1.25 -3.61
CA LYS A 67 -15.89 0.58 -2.42
C LYS A 67 -16.64 -0.72 -2.72
N SER A 68 -17.40 -0.78 -3.80
CA SER A 68 -18.10 -2.00 -4.22
C SER A 68 -17.16 -2.96 -4.91
N PHE A 69 -16.26 -2.46 -5.74
CA PHE A 69 -15.26 -3.27 -6.43
C PHE A 69 -14.34 -4.02 -5.47
N LEU A 70 -13.82 -3.37 -4.43
CA LEU A 70 -12.99 -4.03 -3.41
C LEU A 70 -13.68 -5.19 -2.68
N LYS A 71 -15.02 -5.24 -2.68
CA LYS A 71 -15.83 -6.32 -2.09
C LYS A 71 -16.27 -7.38 -3.10
N ALA A 72 -16.07 -7.12 -4.38
CA ALA A 72 -16.44 -8.04 -5.44
C ALA A 72 -15.53 -9.26 -5.45
N THR A 73 -16.02 -10.36 -6.02
CA THR A 73 -15.25 -11.56 -6.31
C THR A 73 -14.87 -11.55 -7.77
N ILE A 74 -13.62 -11.84 -8.08
CA ILE A 74 -13.09 -11.96 -9.45
C ILE A 74 -12.51 -13.36 -9.67
N THR A 75 -12.53 -13.83 -10.91
CA THR A 75 -11.85 -15.05 -11.31
C THR A 75 -10.37 -14.73 -11.54
N THR A 76 -9.50 -15.37 -10.78
CA THR A 76 -8.04 -15.14 -10.83
C THR A 76 -7.34 -16.08 -11.81
N ASP A 77 -7.96 -17.22 -12.09
CA ASP A 77 -7.49 -18.21 -13.07
C ASP A 77 -8.70 -18.78 -13.81
N ALA A 78 -8.76 -18.54 -15.13
CA ALA A 78 -9.87 -18.98 -15.98
C ALA A 78 -9.84 -20.50 -16.24
N ASP A 79 -8.67 -21.13 -16.18
CA ASP A 79 -8.51 -22.57 -16.46
C ASP A 79 -8.93 -23.41 -15.26
N THR A 80 -8.59 -22.97 -14.06
CA THR A 80 -8.93 -23.65 -12.81
C THR A 80 -10.23 -23.17 -12.18
N GLY A 81 -10.71 -22.00 -12.58
CA GLY A 81 -11.90 -21.36 -11.99
C GLY A 81 -11.62 -20.78 -10.59
N GLU A 82 -10.35 -20.57 -10.23
CA GLU A 82 -9.99 -19.98 -8.96
C GLU A 82 -10.52 -18.54 -8.84
N THR A 83 -11.02 -18.19 -7.67
CA THR A 83 -11.61 -16.87 -7.41
C THR A 83 -11.02 -16.24 -6.16
N ALA A 84 -10.99 -14.91 -6.11
CA ALA A 84 -10.60 -14.14 -4.94
C ALA A 84 -11.47 -12.91 -4.76
N VAL A 85 -11.60 -12.43 -3.53
CA VAL A 85 -12.17 -11.11 -3.26
C VAL A 85 -11.14 -10.06 -3.65
N VAL A 86 -11.53 -9.02 -4.38
CA VAL A 86 -10.62 -8.01 -4.94
C VAL A 86 -9.69 -7.41 -3.89
N LYS A 87 -10.20 -7.04 -2.70
CA LYS A 87 -9.33 -6.47 -1.64
C LYS A 87 -8.22 -7.42 -1.22
N ASP A 88 -8.50 -8.72 -1.14
CA ASP A 88 -7.54 -9.74 -0.70
C ASP A 88 -6.53 -10.02 -1.82
N TYR A 89 -7.00 -10.07 -3.08
CA TYR A 89 -6.15 -10.15 -4.27
C TYR A 89 -5.18 -8.97 -4.35
N VAL A 90 -5.69 -7.73 -4.21
CA VAL A 90 -4.85 -6.51 -4.24
C VAL A 90 -3.81 -6.53 -3.13
N ALA A 91 -4.20 -6.89 -1.89
CA ALA A 91 -3.25 -6.97 -0.78
C ALA A 91 -2.15 -8.00 -1.03
N GLN A 92 -2.51 -9.19 -1.51
CA GLN A 92 -1.56 -10.25 -1.83
C GLN A 92 -0.61 -9.83 -2.95
N LYS A 93 -1.12 -9.30 -4.07
CA LYS A 93 -0.31 -8.86 -5.21
C LYS A 93 0.61 -7.70 -4.87
N THR A 94 0.15 -6.76 -4.06
CA THR A 94 1.00 -5.68 -3.52
C THR A 94 2.18 -6.27 -2.76
N LEU A 95 1.93 -7.21 -1.85
CA LEU A 95 2.99 -7.85 -1.06
C LEU A 95 3.96 -8.66 -1.94
N GLU A 96 3.46 -9.44 -2.90
CA GLU A 96 4.28 -10.21 -3.84
C GLU A 96 5.21 -9.29 -4.66
N THR A 97 4.70 -8.16 -5.16
CA THR A 97 5.49 -7.16 -5.88
C THR A 97 6.61 -6.59 -5.00
N LEU A 98 6.28 -6.19 -3.77
CA LEU A 98 7.27 -5.63 -2.84
C LEU A 98 8.32 -6.67 -2.43
N GLN A 99 7.93 -7.92 -2.22
CA GLN A 99 8.87 -9.03 -1.93
C GLN A 99 9.81 -9.29 -3.12
N THR A 100 9.29 -9.23 -4.34
CA THR A 100 10.10 -9.38 -5.55
C THR A 100 11.12 -8.26 -5.67
N LEU A 101 10.71 -7.00 -5.44
CA LEU A 101 11.61 -5.85 -5.44
C LEU A 101 12.70 -5.98 -4.37
N ALA A 102 12.34 -6.38 -3.16
CA ALA A 102 13.30 -6.62 -2.08
C ALA A 102 14.31 -7.73 -2.43
N ALA A 103 13.85 -8.81 -3.07
CA ALA A 103 14.73 -9.88 -3.49
C ALA A 103 15.69 -9.45 -4.63
N VAL A 104 15.22 -8.63 -5.56
CA VAL A 104 16.04 -8.05 -6.63
C VAL A 104 17.09 -7.10 -6.04
N ASP A 105 16.70 -6.22 -5.12
CA ASP A 105 17.60 -5.29 -4.45
C ASP A 105 18.69 -6.03 -3.66
N ALA A 106 18.31 -7.04 -2.87
CA ALA A 106 19.25 -7.87 -2.14
C ALA A 106 20.25 -8.56 -3.10
N ARG A 107 19.76 -9.12 -4.20
CA ARG A 107 20.62 -9.77 -5.19
C ARG A 107 21.53 -8.79 -5.93
N PHE A 108 21.03 -7.62 -6.27
CA PHE A 108 21.83 -6.55 -6.85
C PHE A 108 22.99 -6.14 -5.93
N THR A 109 22.71 -5.96 -4.65
CA THR A 109 23.70 -5.63 -3.62
C THR A 109 24.74 -6.76 -3.43
N GLU A 110 24.31 -8.04 -3.36
CA GLU A 110 25.21 -9.21 -3.28
C GLU A 110 26.19 -9.30 -4.46
N LEU A 111 25.75 -8.89 -5.65
CA LEU A 111 26.59 -8.86 -6.85
C LEU A 111 27.50 -7.62 -6.93
N GLY A 112 27.52 -6.77 -5.89
CA GLY A 112 28.31 -5.55 -5.86
C GLY A 112 27.74 -4.46 -6.76
N GLY A 113 26.44 -4.51 -7.09
CA GLY A 113 25.75 -3.49 -7.86
C GLY A 113 25.59 -2.21 -7.05
N GLU A 114 25.88 -1.07 -7.68
CA GLU A 114 25.67 0.26 -7.13
C GLU A 114 25.01 1.13 -8.19
N LEU A 115 24.01 1.93 -7.77
CA LEU A 115 23.43 2.94 -8.63
C LEU A 115 24.39 4.14 -8.76
N THR A 116 24.59 4.62 -9.99
CA THR A 116 25.33 5.85 -10.22
C THR A 116 24.56 7.06 -9.69
N GLU A 117 25.25 8.16 -9.38
CA GLU A 117 24.60 9.39 -8.92
C GLU A 117 23.60 9.94 -9.96
N GLU A 118 23.87 9.74 -11.26
CA GLU A 118 22.94 10.08 -12.33
C GLU A 118 21.66 9.24 -12.27
N GLN A 119 21.76 7.93 -12.01
CA GLN A 119 20.61 7.03 -11.89
C GLN A 119 19.78 7.33 -10.63
N LYS A 120 20.42 7.69 -9.52
CA LYS A 120 19.74 8.11 -8.29
C LYS A 120 18.99 9.43 -8.52
N SER A 121 19.63 10.40 -9.15
CA SER A 121 19.04 11.71 -9.45
C SER A 121 17.90 11.64 -10.47
N ALA A 122 17.85 10.62 -11.32
CA ALA A 122 16.76 10.44 -12.28
C ALA A 122 15.52 9.80 -11.65
N ALA A 123 15.63 9.27 -10.42
CA ALA A 123 14.54 8.63 -9.69
C ALA A 123 13.82 9.57 -8.70
N ASP A 124 14.41 10.74 -8.41
CA ASP A 124 13.85 11.82 -7.58
C ASP A 124 13.01 12.79 -8.43
#